data_cb2a4872d931857d129b00c0a844c798
#
_entry.id   cb2a4872d931857d129b00c0a844c798
#
_cell.length_a   1.000
_cell.length_b   1.000
_cell.length_c   1.000
_cell.angle_alpha   90.00
_cell.angle_beta   90.00
_cell.angle_gamma   90.00
#
_symmetry.space_group_name_H-M   'P 1'
#
loop_
_entity.id
_entity.type
_entity.pdbx_description
1 polymer ?
#
loop_
_entity_poly.entity_id
_entity_poly.type
_entity_poly.pdbx_seq_one_letter_code
_entity_poly.pdbx_strand_id
1 'polypeptide(L)'
;MDPLEYLTRLGGTARTGQLLAAGFSRTDIARLAASADIRRLRRGVLALPECRPEFEAALRHNARVTCASAAGDYGLWLREPPAQHHLTCNHGHGAGFVRHRTVRFEGHPTLPIAAVEDVVLHAMSCLAPPASTAIATSAMRLHGIPLELLKAQLTADRSGRARKALHQLDLRAESIVEVDAQHLFRTHGIGYDAQVYLPGIGRVDFLLEGILIVEVDGFAFHSSREAMRRDLGRNNASTLKGFAVLRYMPEHIWFEPQRVLAEIRAVLDQRPRRAH
;
A
#
# COMPACT_ATOMS: atom_id res chain seq x y z
N MET A 1 -28.63 4.83 -19.01
CA MET A 1 -27.17 4.62 -19.13
C MET A 1 -26.95 3.71 -20.33
N ASP A 2 -26.03 4.09 -21.20
CA ASP A 2 -25.63 3.28 -22.36
C ASP A 2 -24.72 2.10 -21.91
N PRO A 3 -24.82 0.92 -22.56
CA PRO A 3 -23.95 -0.23 -22.25
C PRO A 3 -22.45 0.07 -22.36
N LEU A 4 -22.04 0.95 -23.28
CA LEU A 4 -20.65 1.37 -23.45
C LEU A 4 -20.17 2.21 -22.28
N GLU A 5 -20.99 3.17 -21.84
CA GLU A 5 -20.70 3.99 -20.65
C GLU A 5 -20.58 3.12 -19.39
N TYR A 6 -21.48 2.13 -19.25
CA TYR A 6 -21.42 1.20 -18.13
C TYR A 6 -20.13 0.36 -18.16
N LEU A 7 -19.73 -0.13 -19.33
CA LEU A 7 -18.50 -0.87 -19.51
C LEU A 7 -17.27 -0.03 -19.13
N THR A 8 -17.27 1.25 -19.51
CA THR A 8 -16.21 2.20 -19.15
C THR A 8 -16.09 2.36 -17.63
N ARG A 9 -17.21 2.49 -16.92
CA ARG A 9 -17.25 2.57 -15.45
C ARG A 9 -16.72 1.31 -14.75
N LEU A 10 -16.81 0.17 -15.42
CA LEU A 10 -16.23 -1.11 -14.96
C LEU A 10 -14.74 -1.26 -15.31
N GLY A 11 -14.04 -0.17 -15.63
CA GLY A 11 -12.62 -0.20 -16.01
C GLY A 11 -12.39 -0.79 -17.40
N GLY A 12 -13.38 -0.69 -18.27
CA GLY A 12 -13.32 -1.11 -19.67
C GLY A 12 -13.55 -2.61 -19.90
N THR A 13 -13.94 -3.38 -18.88
CA THR A 13 -14.16 -4.82 -19.02
C THR A 13 -15.43 -5.25 -18.26
N ALA A 14 -16.21 -6.18 -18.86
CA ALA A 14 -17.37 -6.75 -18.17
C ALA A 14 -17.66 -8.19 -18.59
N ARG A 15 -18.25 -8.95 -17.66
CA ARG A 15 -18.96 -10.20 -18.00
C ARG A 15 -20.35 -9.90 -18.52
N THR A 16 -20.82 -10.67 -19.51
CA THR A 16 -22.19 -10.57 -20.03
C THR A 16 -23.24 -10.63 -18.90
N GLY A 17 -22.99 -11.47 -17.88
CA GLY A 17 -23.85 -11.55 -16.69
C GLY A 17 -23.96 -10.25 -15.89
N GLN A 18 -22.90 -9.46 -15.81
CA GLN A 18 -22.90 -8.15 -15.13
C GLN A 18 -23.76 -7.14 -15.90
N LEU A 19 -23.67 -7.15 -17.23
CA LEU A 19 -24.49 -6.31 -18.09
C LEU A 19 -25.98 -6.67 -17.97
N LEU A 20 -26.30 -7.97 -17.95
CA LEU A 20 -27.68 -8.43 -17.72
C LEU A 20 -28.19 -8.03 -16.33
N ALA A 21 -27.38 -8.19 -15.29
CA ALA A 21 -27.75 -7.78 -13.93
C ALA A 21 -27.94 -6.26 -13.79
N ALA A 22 -27.25 -5.47 -14.62
CA ALA A 22 -27.42 -4.02 -14.70
C ALA A 22 -28.68 -3.60 -15.52
N GLY A 23 -29.45 -4.56 -16.04
CA GLY A 23 -30.69 -4.31 -16.76
C GLY A 23 -30.60 -4.17 -18.27
N PHE A 24 -29.42 -4.40 -18.87
CA PHE A 24 -29.26 -4.38 -20.32
C PHE A 24 -29.86 -5.63 -20.94
N SER A 25 -30.55 -5.45 -22.08
CA SER A 25 -31.14 -6.58 -22.80
C SER A 25 -30.07 -7.40 -23.53
N ARG A 26 -30.42 -8.66 -23.87
CA ARG A 26 -29.52 -9.49 -24.71
C ARG A 26 -29.24 -8.85 -26.07
N THR A 27 -30.21 -8.10 -26.61
CA THR A 27 -30.07 -7.37 -27.88
C THR A 27 -29.06 -6.23 -27.75
N ASP A 28 -29.11 -5.47 -26.66
CA ASP A 28 -28.13 -4.39 -26.40
C ASP A 28 -26.72 -4.94 -26.26
N ILE A 29 -26.58 -6.04 -25.52
CA ILE A 29 -25.29 -6.72 -25.35
C ILE A 29 -24.78 -7.30 -26.67
N ALA A 30 -25.64 -7.86 -27.52
CA ALA A 30 -25.27 -8.37 -28.82
C ALA A 30 -24.81 -7.23 -29.77
N ARG A 31 -25.54 -6.09 -29.74
CA ARG A 31 -25.16 -4.88 -30.48
C ARG A 31 -23.81 -4.35 -30.02
N LEU A 32 -23.60 -4.22 -28.68
CA LEU A 32 -22.32 -3.84 -28.10
C LEU A 32 -21.21 -4.78 -28.55
N ALA A 33 -21.42 -6.09 -28.45
CA ALA A 33 -20.42 -7.10 -28.84
C ALA A 33 -20.11 -7.17 -30.35
N ALA A 34 -20.97 -6.60 -31.18
CA ALA A 34 -20.79 -6.49 -32.63
C ALA A 34 -20.10 -5.17 -33.03
N SER A 35 -19.93 -4.21 -32.11
CA SER A 35 -19.21 -2.97 -32.38
C SER A 35 -17.74 -3.27 -32.64
N ALA A 36 -17.14 -2.55 -33.60
CA ALA A 36 -15.72 -2.64 -33.93
C ALA A 36 -14.81 -2.23 -32.78
N ASP A 37 -15.33 -1.43 -31.85
CA ASP A 37 -14.60 -0.92 -30.70
C ASP A 37 -14.61 -1.88 -29.49
N ILE A 38 -15.26 -3.04 -29.64
CA ILE A 38 -15.38 -4.02 -28.55
C ILE A 38 -14.62 -5.29 -28.88
N ARG A 39 -13.69 -5.66 -28.00
CA ARG A 39 -12.95 -6.93 -28.07
C ARG A 39 -13.67 -8.01 -27.26
N ARG A 40 -13.83 -9.18 -27.81
CA ARG A 40 -14.28 -10.36 -27.04
C ARG A 40 -13.06 -11.09 -26.52
N LEU A 41 -12.79 -10.96 -25.22
CA LEU A 41 -11.63 -11.63 -24.60
C LEU A 41 -11.81 -13.15 -24.53
N ARG A 42 -13.04 -13.60 -24.25
CA ARG A 42 -13.49 -14.99 -24.26
C ARG A 42 -15.02 -15.02 -24.26
N ARG A 43 -15.62 -16.21 -24.29
CA ARG A 43 -17.08 -16.36 -24.24
C ARG A 43 -17.66 -15.65 -23.01
N GLY A 44 -18.56 -14.71 -23.24
CA GLY A 44 -19.24 -13.94 -22.19
C GLY A 44 -18.38 -12.88 -21.49
N VAL A 45 -17.25 -12.45 -22.07
CA VAL A 45 -16.41 -11.37 -21.55
C VAL A 45 -16.08 -10.39 -22.68
N LEU A 46 -16.46 -9.13 -22.45
CA LEU A 46 -16.24 -8.01 -23.36
C LEU A 46 -15.24 -7.03 -22.77
N ALA A 47 -14.45 -6.38 -23.62
CA ALA A 47 -13.48 -5.36 -23.24
C ALA A 47 -13.41 -4.24 -24.26
N LEU A 48 -13.19 -3.02 -23.77
CA LEU A 48 -12.76 -1.87 -24.57
C LEU A 48 -11.30 -2.03 -25.01
N PRO A 49 -10.87 -1.39 -26.10
CA PRO A 49 -9.45 -1.35 -26.49
C PRO A 49 -8.55 -0.82 -25.39
N GLU A 50 -9.00 0.27 -24.70
CA GLU A 50 -8.28 0.96 -23.62
C GLU A 50 -8.56 0.40 -22.23
N CYS A 51 -9.08 -0.82 -22.12
CA CYS A 51 -9.34 -1.41 -20.81
C CYS A 51 -8.02 -1.57 -20.01
N ARG A 52 -8.14 -1.51 -18.71
CA ARG A 52 -7.01 -1.72 -17.79
C ARG A 52 -6.39 -3.10 -18.03
N PRO A 53 -5.06 -3.18 -18.30
CA PRO A 53 -4.40 -4.45 -18.64
C PRO A 53 -4.57 -5.54 -17.59
N GLU A 54 -4.54 -5.17 -16.29
CA GLU A 54 -4.74 -6.11 -15.19
C GLU A 54 -6.17 -6.65 -15.12
N PHE A 55 -7.19 -5.85 -15.52
CA PHE A 55 -8.57 -6.31 -15.59
C PHE A 55 -8.78 -7.26 -16.78
N GLU A 56 -8.19 -6.92 -17.91
CA GLU A 56 -8.16 -7.81 -19.05
C GLU A 56 -7.55 -9.17 -18.69
N ALA A 57 -6.36 -9.16 -18.08
CA ALA A 57 -5.68 -10.36 -17.63
C ALA A 57 -6.54 -11.16 -16.63
N ALA A 58 -7.13 -10.49 -15.64
CA ALA A 58 -7.99 -11.14 -14.66
C ALA A 58 -9.19 -11.83 -15.31
N LEU A 59 -9.90 -11.13 -16.22
CA LEU A 59 -11.10 -11.70 -16.86
C LEU A 59 -10.76 -12.78 -17.89
N ARG A 60 -9.62 -12.71 -18.59
CA ARG A 60 -9.14 -13.80 -19.44
C ARG A 60 -8.95 -15.10 -18.67
N HIS A 61 -8.40 -15.01 -17.46
CA HIS A 61 -8.07 -16.17 -16.62
C HIS A 61 -9.15 -16.57 -15.62
N ASN A 62 -10.33 -15.96 -15.68
CA ASN A 62 -11.39 -16.13 -14.67
C ASN A 62 -10.90 -15.86 -13.23
N ALA A 63 -10.08 -14.84 -13.10
CA ALA A 63 -9.37 -14.42 -11.92
C ALA A 63 -9.90 -13.09 -11.40
N ARG A 64 -9.31 -12.61 -10.30
CA ARG A 64 -9.46 -11.24 -9.78
C ARG A 64 -8.08 -10.64 -9.56
N VAL A 65 -7.95 -9.34 -9.77
CA VAL A 65 -6.74 -8.57 -9.43
C VAL A 65 -6.58 -8.55 -7.92
N THR A 66 -5.36 -8.71 -7.41
CA THR A 66 -5.08 -8.79 -5.97
C THR A 66 -3.67 -8.31 -5.63
N CYS A 67 -3.27 -8.37 -4.36
CA CYS A 67 -1.92 -8.04 -3.89
C CYS A 67 -1.50 -6.64 -4.36
N ALA A 68 -0.24 -6.47 -4.79
CA ALA A 68 0.28 -5.19 -5.28
C ALA A 68 -0.53 -4.60 -6.45
N SER A 69 -1.06 -5.45 -7.35
CA SER A 69 -1.82 -4.96 -8.51
C SER A 69 -3.18 -4.35 -8.15
N ALA A 70 -3.75 -4.69 -7.00
CA ALA A 70 -5.01 -4.12 -6.51
C ALA A 70 -4.80 -3.00 -5.48
N ALA A 71 -3.56 -2.72 -5.08
CA ALA A 71 -3.28 -1.75 -4.03
C ALA A 71 -3.84 -0.36 -4.35
N GLY A 72 -3.63 0.13 -5.58
CA GLY A 72 -4.13 1.43 -6.03
C GLY A 72 -5.65 1.55 -6.03
N ASP A 73 -6.37 0.46 -6.32
CA ASP A 73 -7.85 0.46 -6.32
C ASP A 73 -8.45 0.69 -4.93
N TYR A 74 -7.70 0.33 -3.89
CA TYR A 74 -8.07 0.54 -2.49
C TYR A 74 -7.33 1.73 -1.84
N GLY A 75 -6.54 2.51 -2.59
CA GLY A 75 -5.75 3.61 -2.05
C GLY A 75 -4.64 3.16 -1.10
N LEU A 76 -4.19 1.90 -1.21
CA LEU A 76 -3.18 1.36 -0.32
C LEU A 76 -1.78 1.84 -0.71
N TRP A 77 -0.92 1.96 0.29
CA TRP A 77 0.43 2.47 0.09
C TRP A 77 1.31 1.46 -0.64
N LEU A 78 1.75 1.85 -1.81
CA LEU A 78 2.70 1.11 -2.63
C LEU A 78 3.57 2.10 -3.40
N ARG A 79 4.89 2.02 -3.23
CA ARG A 79 5.83 2.96 -3.84
C ARG A 79 5.89 2.82 -5.36
N GLU A 80 5.92 1.57 -5.83
CA GLU A 80 6.07 1.27 -7.25
C GLU A 80 5.03 0.23 -7.68
N PRO A 81 4.42 0.39 -8.85
CA PRO A 81 3.54 -0.63 -9.39
C PRO A 81 4.33 -1.95 -9.61
N PRO A 82 3.69 -3.12 -9.48
CA PRO A 82 4.36 -4.39 -9.67
C PRO A 82 4.73 -4.60 -11.13
N ALA A 83 5.90 -5.20 -11.39
CA ALA A 83 6.37 -5.54 -12.75
C ALA A 83 5.49 -6.58 -13.45
N GLN A 84 4.76 -7.39 -12.71
CA GLN A 84 3.83 -8.39 -13.22
C GLN A 84 2.47 -8.25 -12.53
N HIS A 85 1.40 -8.60 -13.23
CA HIS A 85 0.07 -8.60 -12.63
C HIS A 85 -0.04 -9.67 -11.54
N HIS A 86 -0.62 -9.32 -10.40
CA HIS A 86 -0.94 -10.24 -9.32
C HIS A 86 -2.42 -10.62 -9.39
N LEU A 87 -2.69 -11.89 -9.67
CA LEU A 87 -4.06 -12.38 -9.86
C LEU A 87 -4.36 -13.52 -8.89
N THR A 88 -5.61 -13.58 -8.39
CA THR A 88 -6.10 -14.73 -7.65
C THR A 88 -6.99 -15.59 -8.52
N CYS A 89 -6.58 -16.86 -8.73
CA CYS A 89 -7.35 -17.84 -9.49
C CYS A 89 -7.12 -19.25 -8.96
N ASN A 90 -8.19 -20.07 -8.97
CA ASN A 90 -8.13 -21.46 -8.49
C ASN A 90 -7.49 -22.38 -9.51
N HIS A 91 -7.62 -22.10 -10.80
CA HIS A 91 -7.20 -22.95 -11.90
C HIS A 91 -6.37 -22.14 -12.92
N GLY A 92 -5.49 -22.83 -13.62
CA GLY A 92 -4.65 -22.28 -14.70
C GLY A 92 -3.17 -22.27 -14.37
N HIS A 93 -2.35 -22.57 -15.35
CA HIS A 93 -0.91 -22.33 -15.36
C HIS A 93 -0.69 -21.03 -16.11
N GLY A 94 -0.40 -19.93 -15.40
CA GLY A 94 -0.20 -18.64 -16.02
C GLY A 94 1.29 -18.34 -16.20
N ALA A 95 1.77 -18.36 -17.43
CA ALA A 95 2.95 -17.57 -17.78
C ALA A 95 2.52 -16.09 -17.83
N GLY A 96 3.25 -15.20 -17.18
CA GLY A 96 3.06 -13.75 -17.28
C GLY A 96 2.34 -13.06 -16.12
N PHE A 97 1.95 -13.76 -15.05
CA PHE A 97 1.43 -13.13 -13.84
C PHE A 97 1.77 -13.91 -12.56
N VAL A 98 1.79 -13.21 -11.43
CA VAL A 98 1.96 -13.82 -10.10
C VAL A 98 0.62 -14.36 -9.61
N ARG A 99 0.56 -15.66 -9.34
CA ARG A 99 -0.68 -16.33 -8.95
C ARG A 99 -0.83 -16.46 -7.44
N HIS A 100 -1.99 -16.03 -6.94
CA HIS A 100 -2.49 -16.27 -5.58
C HIS A 100 -3.66 -17.27 -5.63
N ARG A 101 -3.69 -18.26 -4.75
CA ARG A 101 -4.65 -19.36 -4.82
C ARG A 101 -5.79 -19.27 -3.81
N THR A 102 -5.54 -18.65 -2.67
CA THR A 102 -6.49 -18.66 -1.56
C THR A 102 -7.35 -17.41 -1.61
N VAL A 103 -8.66 -17.56 -1.73
CA VAL A 103 -9.64 -16.49 -1.60
C VAL A 103 -10.48 -16.81 -0.37
N ARG A 104 -10.61 -15.86 0.55
CA ARG A 104 -11.33 -16.03 1.82
C ARG A 104 -12.56 -15.14 1.93
N PHE A 105 -12.53 -14.01 1.25
CA PHE A 105 -13.55 -12.98 1.35
C PHE A 105 -14.22 -12.75 0.01
N GLU A 106 -15.46 -12.24 0.04
CA GLU A 106 -16.17 -11.87 -1.16
C GLU A 106 -15.50 -10.66 -1.81
N GLY A 107 -15.14 -10.79 -3.09
CA GLY A 107 -14.43 -9.71 -3.79
C GLY A 107 -15.31 -8.53 -4.13
N HIS A 108 -14.71 -7.51 -4.74
CA HIS A 108 -15.42 -6.29 -5.14
C HIS A 108 -16.69 -6.65 -5.95
N PRO A 109 -17.84 -6.03 -5.66
CA PRO A 109 -19.13 -6.44 -6.23
C PRO A 109 -19.22 -6.28 -7.75
N THR A 110 -18.51 -5.30 -8.32
CA THR A 110 -18.61 -4.99 -9.75
C THR A 110 -17.27 -5.14 -10.49
N LEU A 111 -16.15 -4.76 -9.88
CA LEU A 111 -14.82 -4.83 -10.49
C LEU A 111 -14.19 -6.22 -10.30
N PRO A 112 -13.31 -6.65 -11.21
CA PRO A 112 -12.62 -7.95 -11.08
C PRO A 112 -11.46 -7.87 -10.08
N ILE A 113 -11.72 -7.39 -8.86
CA ILE A 113 -10.76 -7.17 -7.78
C ILE A 113 -11.11 -8.07 -6.60
N ALA A 114 -10.13 -8.65 -5.93
CA ALA A 114 -10.29 -9.38 -4.68
C ALA A 114 -10.71 -8.43 -3.54
N ALA A 115 -11.30 -8.97 -2.48
CA ALA A 115 -11.55 -8.19 -1.26
C ALA A 115 -10.27 -7.57 -0.72
N VAL A 116 -10.37 -6.43 -0.07
CA VAL A 116 -9.21 -5.72 0.47
C VAL A 116 -8.45 -6.57 1.50
N GLU A 117 -9.15 -7.40 2.27
CA GLU A 117 -8.57 -8.35 3.20
C GLU A 117 -7.71 -9.40 2.49
N ASP A 118 -8.21 -9.97 1.38
CA ASP A 118 -7.43 -10.91 0.56
C ASP A 118 -6.25 -10.20 -0.13
N VAL A 119 -6.40 -8.95 -0.56
CA VAL A 119 -5.30 -8.14 -1.11
C VAL A 119 -4.16 -8.02 -0.10
N VAL A 120 -4.48 -7.69 1.16
CA VAL A 120 -3.51 -7.58 2.25
C VAL A 120 -2.84 -8.92 2.55
N LEU A 121 -3.63 -9.99 2.73
CA LEU A 121 -3.10 -11.33 3.03
C LEU A 121 -2.19 -11.87 1.93
N HIS A 122 -2.54 -11.60 0.67
CA HIS A 122 -1.72 -11.94 -0.48
C HIS A 122 -0.43 -11.10 -0.52
N ALA A 123 -0.51 -9.80 -0.24
CA ALA A 123 0.67 -8.93 -0.18
C ALA A 123 1.64 -9.36 0.91
N MET A 124 1.15 -9.63 2.11
CA MET A 124 1.97 -10.12 3.24
C MET A 124 2.63 -11.46 2.96
N SER A 125 1.99 -12.32 2.18
CA SER A 125 2.52 -13.64 1.82
C SER A 125 3.51 -13.60 0.65
N CYS A 126 3.39 -12.61 -0.24
CA CYS A 126 4.09 -12.51 -1.51
C CYS A 126 5.25 -11.53 -1.48
N LEU A 127 5.00 -10.32 -0.98
CA LEU A 127 5.96 -9.22 -1.00
C LEU A 127 6.88 -9.25 0.21
N ALA A 128 8.09 -8.76 0.03
CA ALA A 128 8.98 -8.48 1.15
C ALA A 128 8.59 -7.14 1.83
N PRO A 129 8.91 -6.96 3.14
CA PRO A 129 8.92 -5.63 3.72
C PRO A 129 9.96 -4.73 3.00
N PRO A 130 9.72 -3.41 2.88
CA PRO A 130 8.62 -2.67 3.50
C PRO A 130 7.29 -2.70 2.72
N ALA A 131 7.26 -3.14 1.46
CA ALA A 131 6.06 -3.08 0.62
C ALA A 131 4.86 -3.84 1.23
N SER A 132 5.08 -5.04 1.78
CA SER A 132 4.00 -5.81 2.41
C SER A 132 3.44 -5.13 3.66
N THR A 133 4.30 -4.51 4.46
CA THR A 133 3.89 -3.79 5.68
C THR A 133 3.21 -2.46 5.35
N ALA A 134 3.64 -1.76 4.30
CA ALA A 134 2.98 -0.54 3.83
C ALA A 134 1.54 -0.80 3.37
N ILE A 135 1.32 -1.83 2.54
CA ILE A 135 -0.02 -2.26 2.12
C ILE A 135 -0.88 -2.63 3.34
N ALA A 136 -0.35 -3.40 4.28
CA ALA A 136 -1.10 -3.82 5.46
C ALA A 136 -1.43 -2.62 6.37
N THR A 137 -0.45 -1.76 6.68
CA THR A 137 -0.65 -0.57 7.53
C THR A 137 -1.69 0.36 6.94
N SER A 138 -1.58 0.69 5.64
CA SER A 138 -2.55 1.56 4.97
C SER A 138 -3.95 0.96 4.93
N ALA A 139 -4.07 -0.35 4.69
CA ALA A 139 -5.35 -1.03 4.69
C ALA A 139 -6.04 -1.00 6.06
N MET A 140 -5.28 -1.21 7.14
CA MET A 140 -5.81 -1.09 8.50
C MET A 140 -6.28 0.34 8.82
N ARG A 141 -5.55 1.35 8.36
CA ARG A 141 -5.90 2.76 8.57
C ARG A 141 -7.09 3.21 7.73
N LEU A 142 -7.12 2.87 6.45
CA LEU A 142 -8.11 3.38 5.49
C LEU A 142 -9.40 2.56 5.46
N HIS A 143 -9.28 1.25 5.68
CA HIS A 143 -10.41 0.30 5.57
C HIS A 143 -10.80 -0.33 6.90
N GLY A 144 -10.13 0.05 8.01
CA GLY A 144 -10.46 -0.45 9.34
C GLY A 144 -10.25 -1.95 9.53
N ILE A 145 -9.35 -2.59 8.77
CA ILE A 145 -9.08 -4.02 8.90
C ILE A 145 -8.47 -4.30 10.27
N PRO A 146 -9.12 -5.14 11.11
CA PRO A 146 -8.58 -5.43 12.43
C PRO A 146 -7.32 -6.29 12.34
N LEU A 147 -6.32 -5.98 13.18
CA LEU A 147 -5.10 -6.79 13.30
C LEU A 147 -5.42 -8.26 13.63
N GLU A 148 -6.41 -8.49 14.48
CA GLU A 148 -6.83 -9.82 14.91
C GLU A 148 -7.42 -10.65 13.75
N LEU A 149 -8.07 -10.01 12.78
CA LEU A 149 -8.50 -10.68 11.56
C LEU A 149 -7.29 -11.20 10.77
N LEU A 150 -6.27 -10.37 10.58
CA LEU A 150 -5.04 -10.79 9.88
C LEU A 150 -4.35 -11.94 10.62
N LYS A 151 -4.22 -11.85 11.95
CA LYS A 151 -3.64 -12.93 12.79
C LYS A 151 -4.42 -14.22 12.64
N ALA A 152 -5.75 -14.18 12.71
CA ALA A 152 -6.62 -15.36 12.60
C ALA A 152 -6.48 -16.05 11.23
N GLN A 153 -6.24 -15.30 10.16
CA GLN A 153 -6.07 -15.85 8.81
C GLN A 153 -4.67 -16.43 8.53
N LEU A 154 -3.68 -16.13 9.37
CA LEU A 154 -2.27 -16.48 9.16
C LEU A 154 -1.78 -17.62 10.08
N THR A 155 -2.66 -18.49 10.53
CA THR A 155 -2.36 -19.60 11.46
C THR A 155 -1.68 -20.78 10.81
N ALA A 156 -1.81 -20.97 9.48
CA ALA A 156 -1.27 -22.14 8.78
C ALA A 156 0.27 -22.13 8.72
N ASP A 157 0.91 -23.30 8.68
CA ASP A 157 2.37 -23.48 8.64
C ASP A 157 3.04 -22.75 7.46
N ARG A 158 2.35 -22.66 6.33
CA ARG A 158 2.83 -21.95 5.12
C ARG A 158 2.80 -20.43 5.21
N SER A 159 2.30 -19.88 6.31
CA SER A 159 2.17 -18.43 6.52
C SER A 159 3.41 -17.77 7.13
N GLY A 160 4.57 -18.43 7.15
CA GLY A 160 5.78 -17.95 7.83
C GLY A 160 6.22 -16.54 7.40
N ARG A 161 6.23 -16.26 6.09
CA ARG A 161 6.57 -14.91 5.58
C ARG A 161 5.55 -13.86 6.04
N ALA A 162 4.27 -14.16 5.93
CA ALA A 162 3.21 -13.24 6.33
C ALA A 162 3.21 -13.00 7.86
N ARG A 163 3.46 -14.02 8.67
CA ARG A 163 3.62 -13.84 10.12
C ARG A 163 4.84 -12.98 10.45
N LYS A 164 5.97 -13.17 9.75
CA LYS A 164 7.14 -12.32 9.92
C LYS A 164 6.83 -10.86 9.56
N ALA A 165 6.12 -10.61 8.47
CA ALA A 165 5.64 -9.28 8.10
C ALA A 165 4.70 -8.69 9.16
N LEU A 166 3.79 -9.51 9.72
CA LEU A 166 2.87 -9.11 10.78
C LEU A 166 3.61 -8.60 12.04
N HIS A 167 4.71 -9.26 12.44
CA HIS A 167 5.55 -8.81 13.57
C HIS A 167 6.29 -7.50 13.29
N GLN A 168 6.42 -7.10 12.03
CA GLN A 168 7.06 -5.86 11.63
C GLN A 168 6.08 -4.69 11.46
N LEU A 169 4.77 -4.94 11.58
CA LEU A 169 3.78 -3.86 11.51
C LEU A 169 3.95 -2.91 12.69
N ASP A 170 4.04 -1.63 12.35
CA ASP A 170 3.94 -0.55 13.32
C ASP A 170 2.84 0.42 12.83
N LEU A 171 1.69 0.30 13.44
CA LEU A 171 0.47 1.02 13.03
C LEU A 171 0.53 2.52 13.33
N ARG A 172 1.59 2.98 13.98
CA ARG A 172 1.80 4.42 14.24
C ARG A 172 2.22 5.17 12.98
N ALA A 173 2.77 4.48 11.96
CA ALA A 173 3.11 5.13 10.70
C ALA A 173 1.89 5.79 10.04
N GLU A 174 2.04 7.04 9.61
CA GLU A 174 1.00 7.84 8.96
C GLU A 174 1.23 7.99 7.45
N SER A 175 2.40 7.55 6.96
CA SER A 175 2.79 7.59 5.55
C SER A 175 3.59 6.36 5.13
N ILE A 176 3.68 6.15 3.81
CA ILE A 176 4.52 5.09 3.23
C ILE A 176 6.00 5.31 3.57
N VAL A 177 6.44 6.56 3.59
CA VAL A 177 7.86 6.89 3.86
C VAL A 177 8.23 6.58 5.30
N GLU A 178 7.30 6.79 6.23
CA GLU A 178 7.50 6.38 7.63
C GLU A 178 7.61 4.86 7.77
N VAL A 179 6.82 4.07 7.02
CA VAL A 179 6.97 2.60 6.99
C VAL A 179 8.35 2.21 6.45
N ASP A 180 8.83 2.89 5.41
CA ASP A 180 10.14 2.64 4.83
C ASP A 180 11.27 3.02 5.81
N ALA A 181 11.15 4.15 6.52
CA ALA A 181 12.07 4.58 7.57
C ALA A 181 12.09 3.59 8.74
N GLN A 182 10.93 3.13 9.22
CA GLN A 182 10.83 2.10 10.25
C GLN A 182 11.54 0.80 9.83
N HIS A 183 11.36 0.39 8.57
CA HIS A 183 12.04 -0.77 8.03
C HIS A 183 13.57 -0.57 7.98
N LEU A 184 14.01 0.61 7.55
CA LEU A 184 15.42 0.99 7.51
C LEU A 184 16.04 0.92 8.91
N PHE A 185 15.41 1.51 9.92
CA PHE A 185 15.92 1.53 11.30
C PHE A 185 15.99 0.12 11.89
N ARG A 186 14.91 -0.68 11.76
CA ARG A 186 14.90 -2.06 12.26
C ARG A 186 15.97 -2.94 11.61
N THR A 187 16.16 -2.81 10.30
CA THR A 187 17.13 -3.62 9.56
C THR A 187 18.57 -3.33 10.01
N HIS A 188 18.82 -2.11 10.50
CA HIS A 188 20.15 -1.68 10.94
C HIS A 188 20.29 -1.61 12.46
N GLY A 189 19.34 -2.17 13.21
CA GLY A 189 19.42 -2.28 14.67
C GLY A 189 19.32 -0.94 15.41
N ILE A 190 18.70 0.07 14.79
CA ILE A 190 18.45 1.38 15.40
C ILE A 190 17.10 1.33 16.13
N GLY A 191 17.14 1.53 17.47
CA GLY A 191 15.94 1.63 18.29
C GLY A 191 15.19 2.94 18.03
N TYR A 192 13.86 2.87 17.93
CA TYR A 192 13.04 4.05 17.72
C TYR A 192 11.68 3.95 18.42
N ASP A 193 11.15 5.10 18.79
CA ASP A 193 9.74 5.30 19.08
C ASP A 193 9.13 6.15 17.97
N ALA A 194 7.97 5.72 17.43
CA ALA A 194 7.28 6.43 16.36
C ALA A 194 6.14 7.28 16.91
N GLN A 195 5.89 8.44 16.29
CA GLN A 195 4.79 9.35 16.57
C GLN A 195 4.74 9.79 18.05
N VAL A 196 5.90 10.21 18.58
CA VAL A 196 6.07 10.57 20.01
C VAL A 196 5.66 12.02 20.26
N TYR A 197 4.89 12.25 21.31
CA TYR A 197 4.62 13.60 21.78
C TYR A 197 5.68 14.02 22.80
N LEU A 198 6.44 15.06 22.49
CA LEU A 198 7.45 15.64 23.36
C LEU A 198 6.91 16.97 23.93
N PRO A 199 6.79 17.12 25.28
CA PRO A 199 6.29 18.34 25.88
C PRO A 199 7.05 19.58 25.44
N GLY A 200 6.36 20.60 24.93
CA GLY A 200 6.92 21.85 24.43
C GLY A 200 7.60 21.81 23.06
N ILE A 201 7.66 20.62 22.40
CA ILE A 201 8.11 20.44 21.03
C ILE A 201 6.93 20.08 20.13
N GLY A 202 6.07 19.17 20.62
CA GLY A 202 4.95 18.62 19.88
C GLY A 202 5.18 17.16 19.48
N ARG A 203 4.38 16.67 18.54
CA ARG A 203 4.49 15.32 17.98
C ARG A 203 5.62 15.27 16.96
N VAL A 204 6.48 14.27 17.07
CA VAL A 204 7.61 14.00 16.18
C VAL A 204 7.42 12.62 15.53
N ASP A 205 7.87 12.45 14.28
CA ASP A 205 7.70 11.19 13.56
C ASP A 205 8.47 10.06 14.23
N PHE A 206 9.73 10.32 14.60
CA PHE A 206 10.56 9.33 15.28
C PHE A 206 11.44 9.98 16.36
N LEU A 207 11.58 9.27 17.46
CA LEU A 207 12.59 9.51 18.49
C LEU A 207 13.52 8.30 18.56
N LEU A 208 14.77 8.45 18.09
CA LEU A 208 15.77 7.40 18.08
C LEU A 208 16.61 7.44 19.35
N GLU A 209 16.73 6.28 20.02
CA GLU A 209 17.52 6.07 21.24
C GLU A 209 17.27 7.15 22.32
N GLY A 210 16.08 7.79 22.31
CA GLY A 210 15.71 8.82 23.26
C GLY A 210 16.41 10.19 23.12
N ILE A 211 17.26 10.38 22.11
CA ILE A 211 18.11 11.57 21.96
C ILE A 211 18.06 12.26 20.60
N LEU A 212 17.66 11.55 19.57
CA LEU A 212 17.63 12.06 18.19
C LEU A 212 16.20 12.06 17.67
N ILE A 213 15.70 13.22 17.32
CA ILE A 213 14.43 13.40 16.60
C ILE A 213 14.74 13.23 15.10
N VAL A 214 13.96 12.38 14.44
CA VAL A 214 13.96 12.25 12.98
C VAL A 214 12.57 12.57 12.47
N GLU A 215 12.47 13.54 11.58
CA GLU A 215 11.26 13.94 10.88
C GLU A 215 11.37 13.56 9.41
N VAL A 216 10.30 13.06 8.83
CA VAL A 216 10.22 12.74 7.40
C VAL A 216 9.17 13.64 6.76
N ASP A 217 9.65 14.69 6.10
CA ASP A 217 8.79 15.73 5.54
C ASP A 217 8.12 15.25 4.24
N GLY A 218 6.78 15.29 4.19
CA GLY A 218 6.02 14.98 2.97
C GLY A 218 6.16 16.07 1.89
N PHE A 219 5.72 15.76 0.66
CA PHE A 219 5.80 16.67 -0.51
C PHE A 219 4.99 17.98 -0.42
N ALA A 220 4.17 18.18 0.61
CA ALA A 220 3.28 19.33 0.69
C ALA A 220 3.95 20.54 1.39
N PHE A 221 4.95 21.15 0.76
CA PHE A 221 5.49 22.44 1.20
C PHE A 221 4.65 23.60 0.64
N HIS A 222 3.51 23.86 1.26
CA HIS A 222 2.88 25.19 1.22
C HIS A 222 3.05 25.83 2.61
N SER A 223 4.26 26.30 2.91
CA SER A 223 4.55 26.93 4.19
C SER A 223 4.00 28.36 4.21
N SER A 224 2.90 28.57 4.93
CA SER A 224 2.51 29.92 5.33
C SER A 224 3.56 30.46 6.31
N ARG A 225 3.65 31.80 6.44
CA ARG A 225 4.53 32.45 7.42
C ARG A 225 4.28 31.95 8.85
N GLU A 226 3.07 31.55 9.14
CA GLU A 226 2.69 30.96 10.44
C GLU A 226 3.22 29.54 10.61
N ALA A 227 3.19 28.71 9.57
CA ALA A 227 3.78 27.38 9.59
C ALA A 227 5.29 27.48 9.82
N MET A 228 5.97 28.39 9.10
CA MET A 228 7.40 28.62 9.27
C MET A 228 7.76 29.10 10.71
N ARG A 229 6.94 29.98 11.31
CA ARG A 229 7.14 30.38 12.71
C ARG A 229 7.00 29.21 13.68
N ARG A 230 6.02 28.34 13.47
CA ARG A 230 5.84 27.14 14.31
C ARG A 230 7.04 26.21 14.20
N ASP A 231 7.53 25.97 12.98
CA ASP A 231 8.71 25.12 12.75
C ASP A 231 9.97 25.67 13.40
N LEU A 232 10.23 26.97 13.28
CA LEU A 232 11.35 27.61 13.98
C LEU A 232 11.22 27.47 15.52
N GLY A 233 9.99 27.66 16.05
CA GLY A 233 9.73 27.47 17.47
C GLY A 233 10.00 26.02 17.93
N ARG A 234 9.58 25.04 17.16
CA ARG A 234 9.85 23.61 17.42
C ARG A 234 11.35 23.28 17.39
N ASN A 235 12.07 23.80 16.39
CA ASN A 235 13.50 23.61 16.29
C ASN A 235 14.26 24.19 17.49
N ASN A 236 13.93 25.43 17.90
CA ASN A 236 14.52 26.06 19.07
C ASN A 236 14.22 25.27 20.35
N ALA A 237 12.94 24.84 20.54
CA ALA A 237 12.56 24.03 21.68
C ALA A 237 13.31 22.68 21.74
N SER A 238 13.50 22.02 20.60
CA SER A 238 14.28 20.78 20.49
C SER A 238 15.71 20.99 20.92
N THR A 239 16.34 22.06 20.43
CA THR A 239 17.74 22.42 20.76
C THR A 239 17.88 22.75 22.24
N LEU A 240 16.99 23.56 22.80
CA LEU A 240 17.01 23.94 24.23
C LEU A 240 16.84 22.73 25.16
N LYS A 241 16.10 21.73 24.73
CA LYS A 241 15.92 20.46 25.45
C LYS A 241 17.02 19.45 25.17
N GLY A 242 18.01 19.81 24.37
CA GLY A 242 19.18 18.98 24.07
C GLY A 242 18.93 17.83 23.11
N PHE A 243 17.83 17.84 22.31
CA PHE A 243 17.65 16.90 21.22
C PHE A 243 18.48 17.32 20.01
N ALA A 244 19.04 16.33 19.30
CA ALA A 244 19.42 16.53 17.91
C ALA A 244 18.17 16.37 17.03
N VAL A 245 18.16 17.02 15.89
CA VAL A 245 17.07 16.90 14.91
C VAL A 245 17.67 16.68 13.53
N LEU A 246 17.23 15.61 12.87
CA LEU A 246 17.51 15.36 11.45
C LEU A 246 16.18 15.35 10.69
N ARG A 247 16.17 15.97 9.53
CA ARG A 247 14.99 16.02 8.65
C ARG A 247 15.34 15.44 7.29
N TYR A 248 14.48 14.56 6.81
CA TYR A 248 14.67 13.88 5.55
C TYR A 248 13.46 14.04 4.65
N MET A 249 13.72 14.24 3.37
CA MET A 249 12.72 14.12 2.31
C MET A 249 12.54 12.63 1.96
N PRO A 250 11.41 12.24 1.37
CA PRO A 250 11.19 10.87 0.92
C PRO A 250 12.33 10.30 0.08
N GLU A 251 12.90 11.12 -0.81
CA GLU A 251 13.99 10.75 -1.71
C GLU A 251 15.24 10.31 -0.94
N HIS A 252 15.54 10.91 0.21
CA HIS A 252 16.68 10.51 1.03
C HIS A 252 16.49 9.10 1.60
N ILE A 253 15.29 8.78 2.08
CA ILE A 253 14.96 7.44 2.59
C ILE A 253 15.00 6.40 1.47
N TRP A 254 14.51 6.74 0.27
CA TRP A 254 14.38 5.80 -0.83
C TRP A 254 15.64 5.60 -1.66
N PHE A 255 16.41 6.65 -1.90
CA PHE A 255 17.52 6.64 -2.84
C PHE A 255 18.89 6.86 -2.19
N GLU A 256 18.93 7.40 -0.96
CA GLU A 256 20.17 7.66 -0.23
C GLU A 256 20.20 7.00 1.18
N PRO A 257 19.67 5.77 1.38
CA PRO A 257 19.49 5.19 2.72
C PRO A 257 20.82 5.04 3.48
N GLN A 258 21.95 4.82 2.78
CA GLN A 258 23.26 4.70 3.41
C GLN A 258 23.77 6.04 3.98
N ARG A 259 23.46 7.15 3.30
CA ARG A 259 23.74 8.50 3.81
C ARG A 259 22.91 8.78 5.07
N VAL A 260 21.61 8.51 5.02
CA VAL A 260 20.70 8.66 6.17
C VAL A 260 21.22 7.88 7.37
N LEU A 261 21.60 6.63 7.19
CA LEU A 261 22.18 5.78 8.25
C LEU A 261 23.49 6.32 8.80
N ALA A 262 24.37 6.83 7.93
CA ALA A 262 25.65 7.41 8.35
C ALA A 262 25.44 8.67 9.21
N GLU A 263 24.55 9.57 8.80
CA GLU A 263 24.20 10.78 9.55
C GLU A 263 23.55 10.45 10.90
N ILE A 264 22.62 9.49 10.95
CA ILE A 264 22.00 9.03 12.20
C ILE A 264 23.06 8.46 13.14
N ARG A 265 23.91 7.56 12.68
CA ARG A 265 24.98 6.97 13.49
C ARG A 265 25.96 8.01 14.00
N ALA A 266 26.37 8.96 13.16
CA ALA A 266 27.25 10.04 13.57
C ALA A 266 26.69 10.84 14.76
N VAL A 267 25.36 11.04 14.83
CA VAL A 267 24.72 11.70 15.96
C VAL A 267 24.62 10.77 17.17
N LEU A 268 24.21 9.52 16.98
CA LEU A 268 24.02 8.56 18.09
C LEU A 268 25.35 8.21 18.76
N ASP A 269 26.44 8.10 18.02
CA ASP A 269 27.79 7.77 18.55
C ASP A 269 28.39 8.93 19.35
N GLN A 270 27.99 10.17 19.06
CA GLN A 270 28.52 11.37 19.78
C GLN A 270 27.78 11.66 21.09
N ARG A 271 26.64 11.05 21.35
CA ARG A 271 25.80 11.37 22.50
C ARG A 271 25.55 10.15 23.38
N PRO A 272 25.85 10.23 24.69
CA PRO A 272 25.52 9.15 25.61
C PRO A 272 23.99 8.99 25.68
N ARG A 273 23.53 7.73 25.71
CA ARG A 273 22.10 7.39 25.88
C ARG A 273 21.57 8.09 27.13
N ARG A 274 20.45 8.79 27.00
CA ARG A 274 19.73 9.31 28.18
C ARG A 274 19.13 8.10 28.91
N ALA A 275 19.49 7.96 30.20
CA ALA A 275 18.80 7.02 31.08
C ALA A 275 17.33 7.47 31.22
N HIS A 276 16.40 6.58 30.96
CA HIS A 276 14.98 6.79 31.20
C HIS A 276 14.65 6.77 32.68
#